data_676c8a92a502f40828b5d04695b41edc
#
_entry.id   676c8a92a502f40828b5d04695b41edc
#
_cell.length_a   1.000
_cell.length_b   1.000
_cell.length_c   1.000
_cell.angle_alpha   90.00
_cell.angle_beta   90.00
_cell.angle_gamma   90.00
#
_symmetry.space_group_name_H-M   'P 1'
#
loop_
_entity.id
_entity.type
_entity.pdbx_description
1 polymer ?
#
loop_
_entity_poly.entity_id
_entity_poly.type
_entity_poly.pdbx_seq_one_letter_code
_entity_poly.pdbx_strand_id
1 'polypeptide(L)'
;MPNAVRDGTSLVTLNLIECLADVFDIDLVTMRITGVEDSVSKTISPPFQHVYITNPDNAGGILRRAAYRLIYFVRATLTGVPRTVFYGTGRNVRSCLQKLFRQKVYAGAVFEYYTLAPLVPLANCPTALLLIDATFQTLEYSCRGKTGIALWAAKRAATVMKQFEAQAIRQPDYCLSISDRDIALFQAGGNKAPIHYVPVLYPPLPSHVASPPSSTPKAGLCFMGNLRYDENRSALIWFLDTVFPLIRERLPAATLTVIGGGHEAMPMRFRDVQNVLYSGWVEDLSSTLAPFAAGVAPSVSGTGVKIKVLEMMWHGVPVVATTIASAGTPAAKGGALIADDPLAFAEHAISLLINPAEQIRLRNLAWQILETDHCGPVAREAVRNIFQAILTPNQQARLHEQTVEQASQ
;
A
#
# COMPACT_ATOMS: atom_id res chain seq x y z
N MET A 1 15.81 -6.20 -2.99
CA MET A 1 16.27 -4.79 -3.04
C MET A 1 16.34 -4.27 -1.63
N PRO A 2 17.47 -4.06 -1.05
CA PRO A 2 17.57 -3.58 0.32
C PRO A 2 17.50 -2.06 0.34
N ASN A 3 16.89 -1.50 1.36
CA ASN A 3 17.12 -0.17 1.93
C ASN A 3 16.41 1.08 1.35
N ALA A 4 15.63 1.02 0.27
CA ALA A 4 14.92 2.21 -0.23
C ALA A 4 13.42 2.22 0.12
N VAL A 5 12.82 1.08 0.38
CA VAL A 5 11.38 0.93 0.61
C VAL A 5 11.08 1.07 2.10
N ARG A 6 10.60 2.24 2.51
CA ARG A 6 10.26 2.53 3.92
C ARG A 6 8.78 2.37 4.26
N ASP A 7 7.93 2.18 3.25
CA ASP A 7 6.48 1.97 3.44
C ASP A 7 5.87 1.14 2.32
N GLY A 8 4.65 0.64 2.56
CA GLY A 8 3.96 -0.24 1.61
C GLY A 8 3.62 0.43 0.27
N THR A 9 3.38 1.74 0.25
CA THR A 9 3.07 2.48 -0.98
C THR A 9 4.29 2.52 -1.90
N SER A 10 5.46 2.82 -1.35
CA SER A 10 6.71 2.82 -2.12
C SER A 10 7.03 1.44 -2.71
N LEU A 11 6.71 0.35 -2.01
CA LEU A 11 6.86 -1.01 -2.53
C LEU A 11 5.96 -1.24 -3.75
N VAL A 12 4.68 -0.88 -3.65
CA VAL A 12 3.71 -1.02 -4.75
C VAL A 12 4.21 -0.29 -5.99
N THR A 13 4.62 0.97 -5.82
CA THR A 13 5.11 1.81 -6.91
C THR A 13 6.36 1.24 -7.58
N LEU A 14 7.36 0.86 -6.79
CA LEU A 14 8.62 0.34 -7.33
C LEU A 14 8.44 -0.98 -8.07
N ASN A 15 7.65 -1.91 -7.54
CA ASN A 15 7.39 -3.18 -8.20
C ASN A 15 6.56 -3.00 -9.49
N LEU A 16 5.63 -2.04 -9.50
CA LEU A 16 4.89 -1.69 -10.71
C LEU A 16 5.81 -1.12 -11.78
N ILE A 17 6.67 -0.17 -11.41
CA ILE A 17 7.65 0.44 -12.33
C ILE A 17 8.60 -0.62 -12.88
N GLU A 18 9.13 -1.51 -12.05
CA GLU A 18 9.99 -2.62 -12.48
C GLU A 18 9.29 -3.53 -13.49
N CYS A 19 7.99 -3.78 -13.31
CA CYS A 19 7.20 -4.54 -14.27
C CYS A 19 7.03 -3.80 -15.60
N LEU A 20 6.77 -2.49 -15.56
CA LEU A 20 6.48 -1.69 -16.74
C LEU A 20 7.74 -1.32 -17.53
N ALA A 21 8.90 -1.30 -16.91
CA ALA A 21 10.17 -0.98 -17.56
C ALA A 21 10.60 -1.99 -18.63
N ASP A 22 9.99 -3.17 -18.65
CA ASP A 22 10.21 -4.14 -19.74
C ASP A 22 9.54 -3.70 -21.06
N VAL A 23 8.57 -2.77 -21.00
CA VAL A 23 7.75 -2.36 -22.16
C VAL A 23 7.70 -0.85 -22.38
N PHE A 24 8.16 -0.06 -21.40
CA PHE A 24 8.17 1.41 -21.47
C PHE A 24 9.51 1.97 -20.97
N ASP A 25 9.97 3.03 -21.64
CA ASP A 25 10.99 3.91 -21.09
C ASP A 25 10.36 4.88 -20.09
N ILE A 26 10.79 4.82 -18.82
CA ILE A 26 10.11 5.51 -17.71
C ILE A 26 10.93 6.69 -17.20
N ASP A 27 10.32 7.88 -17.22
CA ASP A 27 10.77 9.05 -16.48
C ASP A 27 10.01 9.17 -15.18
N LEU A 28 10.69 9.21 -14.03
CA LEU A 28 10.08 9.35 -12.71
C LEU A 28 10.16 10.79 -12.21
N VAL A 29 9.02 11.38 -11.85
CA VAL A 29 8.97 12.66 -11.12
C VAL A 29 8.53 12.40 -9.68
N THR A 30 9.38 12.73 -8.73
CA THR A 30 9.12 12.51 -7.30
C THR A 30 9.46 13.75 -6.47
N MET A 31 8.96 13.80 -5.24
CA MET A 31 9.29 14.88 -4.30
C MET A 31 10.22 14.38 -3.20
N ARG A 32 11.17 15.24 -2.81
CA ARG A 32 12.02 15.00 -1.65
C ARG A 32 11.19 15.07 -0.38
N ILE A 33 11.21 14.02 0.42
CA ILE A 33 10.60 14.02 1.76
C ILE A 33 11.57 14.72 2.71
N THR A 34 11.11 15.82 3.34
CA THR A 34 11.93 16.56 4.32
C THR A 34 12.26 15.68 5.53
N GLY A 35 13.56 15.53 5.84
CA GLY A 35 14.06 14.73 6.96
C GLY A 35 14.58 13.34 6.57
N VAL A 36 14.52 12.99 5.29
CA VAL A 36 15.23 11.82 4.74
C VAL A 36 16.46 12.36 4.02
N GLU A 37 17.63 11.99 4.49
CA GLU A 37 18.91 12.35 3.88
C GLU A 37 18.99 11.89 2.42
N ASP A 38 19.93 12.46 1.65
CA ASP A 38 20.15 12.24 0.21
C ASP A 38 20.38 10.78 -0.26
N SER A 39 20.12 9.81 0.61
CA SER A 39 20.16 8.39 0.28
C SER A 39 19.16 7.99 -0.83
N VAL A 40 18.07 8.74 -1.01
CA VAL A 40 17.06 8.43 -2.04
C VAL A 40 17.64 8.57 -3.45
N SER A 41 18.49 9.58 -3.70
CA SER A 41 19.09 9.77 -5.03
C SER A 41 20.14 8.70 -5.41
N LYS A 42 20.75 8.05 -4.41
CA LYS A 42 21.73 6.98 -4.60
C LYS A 42 21.14 5.58 -4.66
N THR A 43 19.88 5.44 -4.28
CA THR A 43 19.23 4.14 -4.08
C THR A 43 18.18 3.83 -5.16
N ILE A 44 17.78 4.82 -5.96
CA ILE A 44 16.91 4.59 -7.11
C ILE A 44 17.80 4.16 -8.28
N SER A 45 18.14 2.89 -8.30
CA SER A 45 18.83 2.25 -9.44
C SER A 45 17.82 1.96 -10.56
N PRO A 46 18.26 1.83 -11.85
CA PRO A 46 17.35 1.54 -12.96
C PRO A 46 16.26 0.54 -12.59
N PRO A 47 15.05 0.69 -13.11
CA PRO A 47 14.78 0.83 -14.53
C PRO A 47 14.25 2.19 -15.00
N PHE A 48 14.75 3.29 -14.51
CA PHE A 48 14.35 4.62 -14.98
C PHE A 48 15.31 5.18 -16.02
N GLN A 49 14.79 5.86 -17.04
CA GLN A 49 15.61 6.66 -17.97
C GLN A 49 16.11 7.91 -17.24
N HIS A 50 15.21 8.61 -16.54
CA HIS A 50 15.54 9.79 -15.76
C HIS A 50 14.72 9.86 -14.48
N VAL A 51 15.33 10.37 -13.42
CA VAL A 51 14.65 10.66 -12.14
C VAL A 51 14.72 12.15 -11.85
N TYR A 52 13.58 12.80 -11.77
CA TYR A 52 13.44 14.22 -11.47
C TYR A 52 12.95 14.39 -10.03
N ILE A 53 13.84 14.86 -9.15
CA ILE A 53 13.52 15.08 -7.74
C ILE A 53 13.18 16.55 -7.53
N THR A 54 11.96 16.84 -7.11
CA THR A 54 11.49 18.17 -6.80
C THR A 54 11.48 18.41 -5.29
N ASN A 55 11.74 19.66 -4.86
CA ASN A 55 11.59 20.02 -3.45
C ASN A 55 10.15 20.50 -3.20
N PRO A 56 9.52 20.09 -2.07
CA PRO A 56 8.23 20.65 -1.69
C PRO A 56 8.33 22.17 -1.45
N ASP A 57 7.26 22.91 -1.74
CA ASP A 57 7.23 24.36 -1.61
C ASP A 57 7.53 24.83 -0.17
N ASN A 58 7.19 24.00 0.82
CA ASN A 58 7.45 24.26 2.24
C ASN A 58 8.87 23.84 2.69
N ALA A 59 9.74 23.41 1.76
CA ALA A 59 11.14 23.13 2.09
C ALA A 59 11.83 24.40 2.59
N GLY A 60 12.52 24.30 3.74
CA GLY A 60 13.21 25.42 4.37
C GLY A 60 13.09 25.43 5.90
N GLY A 61 13.44 26.56 6.51
CA GLY A 61 13.44 26.71 7.96
C GLY A 61 12.05 26.63 8.62
N ILE A 62 12.04 26.59 9.95
CA ILE A 62 10.82 26.40 10.78
C ILE A 62 9.73 27.43 10.46
N LEU A 63 10.10 28.71 10.32
CA LEU A 63 9.17 29.80 10.02
C LEU A 63 8.48 29.61 8.66
N ARG A 64 9.24 29.21 7.64
CA ARG A 64 8.68 28.92 6.31
C ARG A 64 7.70 27.74 6.37
N ARG A 65 8.05 26.67 7.06
CA ARG A 65 7.15 25.52 7.26
C ARG A 65 5.85 25.91 7.98
N ALA A 66 5.94 26.76 9.02
CA ALA A 66 4.78 27.27 9.75
C ALA A 66 3.89 28.12 8.84
N ALA A 67 4.48 29.04 8.06
CA ALA A 67 3.74 29.88 7.11
C ALA A 67 2.99 29.05 6.06
N TYR A 68 3.65 28.05 5.46
CA TYR A 68 2.99 27.17 4.49
C TYR A 68 1.91 26.29 5.12
N ARG A 69 2.07 25.85 6.38
CA ARG A 69 1.00 25.12 7.10
C ARG A 69 -0.24 25.99 7.25
N LEU A 70 -0.08 27.26 7.58
CA LEU A 70 -1.17 28.22 7.69
C LEU A 70 -1.81 28.48 6.31
N ILE A 71 -1.00 28.73 5.28
CA ILE A 71 -1.48 28.95 3.90
C ILE A 71 -2.28 27.75 3.43
N TYR A 72 -1.79 26.52 3.62
CA TYR A 72 -2.49 25.32 3.21
C TYR A 72 -3.77 25.07 4.03
N PHE A 73 -3.78 25.44 5.31
CA PHE A 73 -4.98 25.39 6.13
C PHE A 73 -6.05 26.37 5.62
N VAL A 74 -5.69 27.62 5.38
CA VAL A 74 -6.61 28.65 4.85
C VAL A 74 -7.13 28.22 3.47
N ARG A 75 -6.25 27.79 2.57
CA ARG A 75 -6.66 27.32 1.24
C ARG A 75 -7.61 26.13 1.32
N ALA A 76 -7.31 25.13 2.15
CA ALA A 76 -8.17 23.97 2.34
C ALA A 76 -9.57 24.36 2.85
N THR A 77 -9.62 25.34 3.77
CA THR A 77 -10.89 25.83 4.31
C THR A 77 -11.71 26.58 3.26
N LEU A 78 -11.07 27.41 2.44
CA LEU A 78 -11.73 28.23 1.41
C LEU A 78 -12.14 27.41 0.18
N THR A 79 -11.34 26.43 -0.23
CA THR A 79 -11.56 25.67 -1.47
C THR A 79 -12.28 24.36 -1.28
N GLY A 80 -12.40 23.87 -0.03
CA GLY A 80 -12.91 22.51 0.24
C GLY A 80 -11.99 21.40 -0.26
N VAL A 81 -10.73 21.71 -0.61
CA VAL A 81 -9.73 20.72 -1.06
C VAL A 81 -8.92 20.24 0.15
N PRO A 82 -8.71 18.92 0.33
CA PRO A 82 -7.92 18.39 1.43
C PRO A 82 -6.52 19.01 1.49
N ARG A 83 -6.06 19.36 2.69
CA ARG A 83 -4.75 20.01 2.89
C ARG A 83 -3.59 19.18 2.32
N THR A 84 -3.70 17.86 2.34
CA THR A 84 -2.69 16.92 1.81
C THR A 84 -2.40 17.14 0.34
N VAL A 85 -3.39 17.56 -0.45
CA VAL A 85 -3.25 17.84 -1.89
C VAL A 85 -2.23 18.94 -2.16
N PHE A 86 -2.20 19.99 -1.34
CA PHE A 86 -1.29 21.13 -1.54
C PHE A 86 0.18 20.77 -1.32
N TYR A 87 0.46 19.71 -0.56
CA TYR A 87 1.84 19.21 -0.41
C TYR A 87 2.34 18.54 -1.70
N GLY A 88 1.48 17.77 -2.38
CA GLY A 88 1.83 17.04 -3.61
C GLY A 88 1.78 17.88 -4.88
N THR A 89 1.07 19.02 -4.88
CA THR A 89 0.77 19.81 -6.09
C THR A 89 1.41 21.19 -6.08
N GLY A 90 2.55 21.34 -5.40
CA GLY A 90 3.28 22.60 -5.27
C GLY A 90 3.83 23.14 -6.59
N ARG A 91 4.34 24.40 -6.53
CA ARG A 91 4.86 25.11 -7.72
C ARG A 91 6.01 24.37 -8.39
N ASN A 92 6.91 23.80 -7.59
CA ASN A 92 8.10 23.12 -8.11
C ASN A 92 7.74 21.90 -8.94
N VAL A 93 6.83 21.05 -8.45
CA VAL A 93 6.34 19.88 -9.18
C VAL A 93 5.60 20.28 -10.45
N ARG A 94 4.73 21.33 -10.36
CA ARG A 94 4.02 21.85 -11.54
C ARG A 94 4.97 22.35 -12.62
N SER A 95 5.97 23.15 -12.24
CA SER A 95 6.98 23.67 -13.18
C SER A 95 7.81 22.56 -13.81
N CYS A 96 8.16 21.54 -13.02
CA CYS A 96 8.87 20.37 -13.54
C CYS A 96 8.03 19.64 -14.59
N LEU A 97 6.80 19.29 -14.29
CA LEU A 97 5.88 18.61 -15.20
C LEU A 97 5.61 19.44 -16.46
N GLN A 98 5.34 20.74 -16.34
CA GLN A 98 5.14 21.63 -17.49
C GLN A 98 6.36 21.68 -18.41
N LYS A 99 7.57 21.70 -17.84
CA LYS A 99 8.81 21.66 -18.61
C LYS A 99 8.94 20.33 -19.36
N LEU A 100 8.71 19.21 -18.67
CA LEU A 100 8.83 17.88 -19.27
C LEU A 100 7.82 17.68 -20.41
N PHE A 101 6.55 17.99 -20.22
CA PHE A 101 5.51 17.86 -21.24
C PHE A 101 5.68 18.81 -22.42
N ARG A 102 6.47 19.91 -22.26
CA ARG A 102 6.84 20.78 -23.38
C ARG A 102 8.06 20.28 -24.15
N GLN A 103 8.97 19.60 -23.47
CA GLN A 103 10.28 19.19 -24.06
C GLN A 103 10.28 17.77 -24.61
N LYS A 104 9.39 16.90 -24.09
CA LYS A 104 9.33 15.49 -24.47
C LYS A 104 7.90 15.11 -24.86
N VAL A 105 7.79 14.16 -25.79
CA VAL A 105 6.52 13.50 -26.12
C VAL A 105 6.46 12.19 -25.34
N TYR A 106 5.45 12.05 -24.51
CA TYR A 106 5.21 10.83 -23.73
C TYR A 106 4.08 10.02 -24.33
N ALA A 107 4.19 8.69 -24.30
CA ALA A 107 3.11 7.78 -24.67
C ALA A 107 1.94 7.88 -23.69
N GLY A 108 2.23 8.16 -22.41
CA GLY A 108 1.24 8.40 -21.38
C GLY A 108 1.85 8.88 -20.08
N ALA A 109 1.01 9.26 -19.12
CA ALA A 109 1.41 9.71 -17.79
C ALA A 109 0.58 9.02 -16.70
N VAL A 110 1.26 8.47 -15.69
CA VAL A 110 0.62 7.85 -14.53
C VAL A 110 0.82 8.74 -13.31
N PHE A 111 -0.28 9.11 -12.67
CA PHE A 111 -0.30 9.86 -11.42
C PHE A 111 -0.65 8.89 -10.30
N GLU A 112 0.22 8.80 -9.31
CA GLU A 112 -0.02 7.94 -8.18
C GLU A 112 -0.68 8.72 -7.04
N TYR A 113 -1.79 8.19 -6.57
CA TYR A 113 -2.57 8.74 -5.48
C TYR A 113 -3.46 9.93 -5.88
N TYR A 114 -4.69 9.96 -5.35
CA TYR A 114 -5.68 11.00 -5.65
C TYR A 114 -5.19 12.44 -5.41
N THR A 115 -4.21 12.63 -4.51
CA THR A 115 -3.65 13.95 -4.20
C THR A 115 -2.97 14.61 -5.39
N LEU A 116 -2.54 13.82 -6.38
CA LEU A 116 -1.89 14.32 -7.59
C LEU A 116 -2.90 14.60 -8.73
N ALA A 117 -4.17 14.25 -8.58
CA ALA A 117 -5.19 14.50 -9.60
C ALA A 117 -5.20 15.95 -10.14
N PRO A 118 -4.99 17.03 -9.33
CA PRO A 118 -4.91 18.39 -9.86
C PRO A 118 -3.71 18.67 -10.79
N LEU A 119 -2.81 17.71 -10.97
CA LEU A 119 -1.71 17.80 -11.93
C LEU A 119 -2.04 17.13 -13.27
N VAL A 120 -3.06 16.29 -13.33
CA VAL A 120 -3.50 15.58 -14.55
C VAL A 120 -3.71 16.52 -15.73
N PRO A 121 -4.36 17.69 -15.60
CA PRO A 121 -4.56 18.61 -16.71
C PRO A 121 -3.30 19.25 -17.28
N LEU A 122 -2.14 19.01 -16.70
CA LEU A 122 -0.84 19.46 -17.25
C LEU A 122 -0.30 18.53 -18.35
N ALA A 123 -0.77 17.28 -18.38
CA ALA A 123 -0.34 16.29 -19.36
C ALA A 123 -0.97 16.59 -20.73
N ASN A 124 -0.18 16.29 -21.78
CA ASN A 124 -0.59 16.37 -23.19
C ASN A 124 -0.60 14.98 -23.86
N CYS A 125 -0.75 13.95 -23.07
CA CYS A 125 -0.78 12.54 -23.44
C CYS A 125 -1.87 11.81 -22.63
N PRO A 126 -2.25 10.57 -22.98
CA PRO A 126 -3.15 9.75 -22.17
C PRO A 126 -2.74 9.68 -20.71
N THR A 127 -3.69 9.78 -19.82
CA THR A 127 -3.45 9.90 -18.37
C THR A 127 -4.12 8.77 -17.60
N ALA A 128 -3.41 8.23 -16.60
CA ALA A 128 -3.96 7.28 -15.65
C ALA A 128 -3.73 7.77 -14.22
N LEU A 129 -4.72 7.55 -13.33
CA LEU A 129 -4.62 7.80 -11.90
C LEU A 129 -4.66 6.48 -11.15
N LEU A 130 -3.57 6.15 -10.46
CA LEU A 130 -3.47 4.97 -9.61
C LEU A 130 -3.94 5.30 -8.19
N LEU A 131 -5.01 4.64 -7.77
CA LEU A 131 -5.63 4.75 -6.45
C LEU A 131 -5.09 3.64 -5.55
N ILE A 132 -4.47 4.01 -4.44
CA ILE A 132 -3.87 3.07 -3.48
C ILE A 132 -4.89 2.65 -2.43
N ASP A 133 -5.73 3.59 -1.99
CA ASP A 133 -6.80 3.36 -1.01
C ASP A 133 -7.97 4.35 -1.19
N ALA A 134 -9.09 4.06 -0.52
CA ALA A 134 -10.23 4.97 -0.38
C ALA A 134 -10.08 5.74 0.95
N THR A 135 -9.28 6.82 0.94
CA THR A 135 -8.94 7.57 2.15
C THR A 135 -10.16 8.13 2.88
N PHE A 136 -11.23 8.51 2.15
CA PHE A 136 -12.47 8.97 2.79
C PHE A 136 -13.03 7.94 3.78
N GLN A 137 -12.97 6.66 3.44
CA GLN A 137 -13.45 5.57 4.30
C GLN A 137 -12.57 5.41 5.54
N THR A 138 -11.26 5.54 5.41
CA THR A 138 -10.32 5.57 6.54
C THR A 138 -10.66 6.73 7.49
N LEU A 139 -10.99 7.91 6.95
CA LEU A 139 -11.42 9.05 7.76
C LEU A 139 -12.78 8.81 8.42
N GLU A 140 -13.73 8.14 7.78
CA GLU A 140 -14.99 7.71 8.39
C GLU A 140 -14.75 6.75 9.57
N TYR A 141 -13.84 5.79 9.44
CA TYR A 141 -13.44 4.93 10.57
C TYR A 141 -12.84 5.73 11.72
N SER A 142 -12.06 6.76 11.42
CA SER A 142 -11.45 7.62 12.44
C SER A 142 -12.46 8.43 13.25
N CYS A 143 -13.73 8.48 12.86
CA CYS A 143 -14.80 9.11 13.62
C CYS A 143 -15.25 8.28 14.84
N ARG A 144 -14.97 6.97 14.84
CA ARG A 144 -15.38 6.08 15.92
C ARG A 144 -14.73 6.48 17.24
N GLY A 145 -15.51 6.48 18.31
CA GLY A 145 -15.07 6.85 19.65
C GLY A 145 -14.84 8.35 19.90
N LYS A 146 -15.00 9.21 18.86
CA LYS A 146 -14.93 10.66 19.03
C LYS A 146 -16.30 11.25 19.40
N THR A 147 -16.30 12.36 20.13
CA THR A 147 -17.51 13.08 20.55
C THR A 147 -17.34 14.59 20.34
N GLY A 148 -18.44 15.34 20.42
CA GLY A 148 -18.44 16.79 20.38
C GLY A 148 -17.74 17.39 19.13
N ILE A 149 -16.96 18.43 19.34
CA ILE A 149 -16.24 19.16 18.27
C ILE A 149 -15.27 18.25 17.50
N ALA A 150 -14.62 17.30 18.20
CA ALA A 150 -13.70 16.37 17.56
C ALA A 150 -14.41 15.44 16.56
N LEU A 151 -15.62 14.98 16.89
CA LEU A 151 -16.45 14.18 15.98
C LEU A 151 -16.91 15.02 14.78
N TRP A 152 -17.37 16.25 15.04
CA TRP A 152 -17.78 17.16 13.96
C TRP A 152 -16.64 17.43 12.99
N ALA A 153 -15.45 17.74 13.49
CA ALA A 153 -14.27 17.98 12.65
C ALA A 153 -13.86 16.77 11.84
N ALA A 154 -13.88 15.55 12.45
CA ALA A 154 -13.57 14.31 11.76
C ALA A 154 -14.59 13.97 10.65
N LYS A 155 -15.89 14.11 10.92
CA LYS A 155 -16.95 13.93 9.92
C LYS A 155 -16.81 14.92 8.75
N ARG A 156 -16.53 16.20 9.06
CA ARG A 156 -16.28 17.19 8.01
C ARG A 156 -15.08 16.82 7.15
N ALA A 157 -13.97 16.37 7.75
CA ALA A 157 -12.79 15.93 7.02
C ALA A 157 -13.10 14.73 6.10
N ALA A 158 -13.84 13.75 6.57
CA ALA A 158 -14.28 12.60 5.77
C ALA A 158 -15.17 13.03 4.60
N THR A 159 -16.14 13.93 4.82
CA THR A 159 -17.01 14.46 3.76
C THR A 159 -16.23 15.22 2.70
N VAL A 160 -15.32 16.10 3.10
CA VAL A 160 -14.46 16.86 2.18
C VAL A 160 -13.59 15.90 1.35
N MET A 161 -13.02 14.89 1.99
CA MET A 161 -12.21 13.89 1.30
C MET A 161 -13.04 13.10 0.29
N LYS A 162 -14.22 12.64 0.67
CA LYS A 162 -15.14 11.91 -0.22
C LYS A 162 -15.51 12.70 -1.47
N GLN A 163 -15.82 13.98 -1.29
CA GLN A 163 -16.12 14.87 -2.41
C GLN A 163 -14.91 15.09 -3.31
N PHE A 164 -13.73 15.27 -2.70
CA PHE A 164 -12.49 15.47 -3.44
C PHE A 164 -12.09 14.22 -4.24
N GLU A 165 -12.12 13.03 -3.64
CA GLU A 165 -11.81 11.78 -4.34
C GLU A 165 -12.79 11.50 -5.48
N ALA A 166 -14.09 11.77 -5.28
CA ALA A 166 -15.09 11.65 -6.34
C ALA A 166 -14.84 12.60 -7.53
N GLN A 167 -14.23 13.77 -7.29
CA GLN A 167 -13.81 14.68 -8.36
C GLN A 167 -12.48 14.25 -8.99
N ALA A 168 -11.53 13.78 -8.18
CA ALA A 168 -10.21 13.34 -8.62
C ALA A 168 -10.30 12.20 -9.66
N ILE A 169 -11.18 11.22 -9.42
CA ILE A 169 -11.41 10.08 -10.31
C ILE A 169 -11.92 10.49 -11.71
N ARG A 170 -12.51 11.67 -11.85
CA ARG A 170 -13.08 12.15 -13.13
C ARG A 170 -12.08 12.95 -13.97
N GLN A 171 -10.88 13.20 -13.47
CA GLN A 171 -9.90 14.05 -14.16
C GLN A 171 -9.04 13.30 -15.18
N PRO A 172 -8.55 12.08 -14.89
CA PRO A 172 -7.75 11.32 -15.83
C PRO A 172 -8.62 10.61 -16.87
N ASP A 173 -8.00 10.16 -17.98
CA ASP A 173 -8.66 9.33 -18.97
C ASP A 173 -8.98 7.94 -18.40
N TYR A 174 -8.12 7.42 -17.51
CA TYR A 174 -8.27 6.12 -16.89
C TYR A 174 -8.02 6.18 -15.38
N CYS A 175 -8.79 5.41 -14.62
CA CYS A 175 -8.54 5.15 -13.20
C CYS A 175 -8.14 3.70 -12.98
N LEU A 176 -7.15 3.50 -12.13
CA LEU A 176 -6.62 2.20 -11.72
C LEU A 176 -6.73 2.09 -10.20
N SER A 177 -6.98 0.90 -9.68
CA SER A 177 -6.95 0.65 -8.24
C SER A 177 -6.33 -0.71 -7.94
N ILE A 178 -5.59 -0.78 -6.85
CA ILE A 178 -4.98 -2.02 -6.36
C ILE A 178 -5.93 -2.85 -5.48
N SER A 179 -7.18 -2.40 -5.30
CA SER A 179 -8.15 -2.99 -4.37
C SER A 179 -9.54 -3.06 -5.00
N ASP A 180 -10.05 -4.28 -5.23
CA ASP A 180 -11.43 -4.51 -5.69
C ASP A 180 -12.46 -3.96 -4.70
N ARG A 181 -12.16 -4.05 -3.40
CA ARG A 181 -13.01 -3.50 -2.35
C ARG A 181 -13.14 -1.99 -2.47
N ASP A 182 -12.04 -1.29 -2.75
CA ASP A 182 -12.06 0.16 -2.88
C ASP A 182 -12.73 0.59 -4.18
N ILE A 183 -12.59 -0.18 -5.25
CA ILE A 183 -13.38 0.01 -6.49
C ILE A 183 -14.88 -0.02 -6.16
N ALA A 184 -15.34 -1.02 -5.41
CA ALA A 184 -16.74 -1.11 -4.99
C ALA A 184 -17.17 0.08 -4.13
N LEU A 185 -16.31 0.58 -3.23
CA LEU A 185 -16.58 1.77 -2.42
C LEU A 185 -16.74 3.04 -3.27
N PHE A 186 -15.88 3.24 -4.26
CA PHE A 186 -15.98 4.38 -5.19
C PHE A 186 -17.24 4.30 -6.05
N GLN A 187 -17.60 3.12 -6.53
CA GLN A 187 -18.83 2.89 -7.31
C GLN A 187 -20.08 3.11 -6.47
N ALA A 188 -20.13 2.60 -5.23
CA ALA A 188 -21.21 2.85 -4.28
C ALA A 188 -21.37 4.33 -3.93
N GLY A 189 -20.28 5.10 -3.98
CA GLY A 189 -20.26 6.56 -3.85
C GLY A 189 -20.83 7.32 -5.05
N GLY A 190 -21.38 6.64 -6.06
CA GLY A 190 -21.98 7.24 -7.26
C GLY A 190 -20.99 7.53 -8.38
N ASN A 191 -19.77 7.02 -8.31
CA ASN A 191 -18.82 7.11 -9.41
C ASN A 191 -19.22 6.12 -10.53
N LYS A 192 -19.43 6.63 -11.73
CA LYS A 192 -19.76 5.82 -12.94
C LYS A 192 -18.55 5.63 -13.86
N ALA A 193 -17.41 6.29 -13.60
CA ALA A 193 -16.20 6.10 -14.38
C ALA A 193 -15.65 4.68 -14.14
N PRO A 194 -15.20 3.97 -15.19
CA PRO A 194 -14.59 2.66 -15.01
C PRO A 194 -13.29 2.80 -14.24
N ILE A 195 -13.10 1.93 -13.23
CA ILE A 195 -11.85 1.81 -12.49
C ILE A 195 -11.34 0.40 -12.77
N HIS A 196 -10.15 0.30 -13.35
CA HIS A 196 -9.52 -0.98 -13.66
C HIS A 196 -8.75 -1.49 -12.44
N TYR A 197 -8.90 -2.77 -12.15
CA TYR A 197 -8.11 -3.42 -11.11
C TYR A 197 -6.69 -3.71 -11.61
N VAL A 198 -5.69 -3.38 -10.79
CA VAL A 198 -4.28 -3.70 -11.01
C VAL A 198 -3.75 -4.38 -9.75
N PRO A 199 -3.32 -5.64 -9.79
CA PRO A 199 -2.81 -6.31 -8.61
C PRO A 199 -1.53 -5.65 -8.08
N VAL A 200 -1.33 -5.72 -6.78
CA VAL A 200 -0.02 -5.36 -6.18
C VAL A 200 1.00 -6.40 -6.63
N LEU A 201 1.98 -5.97 -7.39
CA LEU A 201 3.04 -6.87 -7.86
C LEU A 201 4.12 -7.08 -6.79
N TYR A 202 4.71 -8.26 -6.82
CA TYR A 202 5.88 -8.64 -6.03
C TYR A 202 6.96 -9.21 -6.95
N PRO A 203 8.23 -9.22 -6.53
CA PRO A 203 9.27 -9.98 -7.22
C PRO A 203 8.92 -11.46 -7.27
N PRO A 204 9.51 -12.23 -8.20
CA PRO A 204 9.36 -13.69 -8.19
C PRO A 204 9.66 -14.27 -6.81
N LEU A 205 8.94 -15.31 -6.44
CA LEU A 205 9.17 -15.97 -5.15
C LEU A 205 10.64 -16.39 -5.03
N PRO A 206 11.27 -16.19 -3.84
CA PRO A 206 12.67 -16.53 -3.66
C PRO A 206 12.95 -18.01 -3.98
N SER A 207 14.01 -18.33 -4.72
CA SER A 207 14.36 -19.70 -5.14
C SER A 207 14.63 -20.65 -3.96
N HIS A 208 15.08 -20.13 -2.81
CA HIS A 208 15.25 -20.93 -1.57
C HIS A 208 13.92 -21.35 -0.94
N VAL A 209 12.83 -20.79 -1.41
CA VAL A 209 11.46 -21.13 -1.05
C VAL A 209 11.09 -22.56 -1.52
N ALA A 210 11.69 -23.03 -2.61
CA ALA A 210 11.56 -24.43 -3.08
C ALA A 210 12.38 -25.42 -2.22
N SER A 211 13.22 -24.96 -1.32
CA SER A 211 13.98 -25.82 -0.41
C SER A 211 13.06 -26.39 0.68
N PRO A 212 13.28 -27.63 1.10
CA PRO A 212 12.52 -28.22 2.19
C PRO A 212 12.60 -27.28 3.42
N PRO A 213 11.50 -27.19 4.21
CA PRO A 213 11.48 -26.31 5.37
C PRO A 213 12.68 -26.60 6.26
N SER A 214 13.33 -25.53 6.75
CA SER A 214 14.36 -25.65 7.77
C SER A 214 13.86 -26.61 8.85
N SER A 215 14.71 -27.57 9.25
CA SER A 215 14.42 -28.52 10.31
C SER A 215 14.24 -27.83 11.69
N THR A 216 14.54 -26.55 11.78
CA THR A 216 14.34 -25.76 12.99
C THR A 216 12.87 -25.40 13.13
N PRO A 217 12.19 -25.80 14.21
CA PRO A 217 10.81 -25.40 14.48
C PRO A 217 10.70 -23.89 14.53
N LYS A 218 9.80 -23.33 13.71
CA LYS A 218 9.48 -21.91 13.81
C LYS A 218 8.66 -21.65 15.07
N ALA A 219 8.92 -20.56 15.75
CA ALA A 219 8.31 -20.24 17.04
C ALA A 219 7.94 -18.77 17.13
N GLY A 220 6.91 -18.47 17.93
CA GLY A 220 6.47 -17.10 18.17
C GLY A 220 5.60 -16.50 17.06
N LEU A 221 4.99 -15.39 17.40
CA LEU A 221 4.13 -14.60 16.51
C LEU A 221 4.86 -13.32 16.09
N CYS A 222 4.55 -12.81 14.89
CA CYS A 222 4.97 -11.46 14.50
C CYS A 222 3.78 -10.59 14.09
N PHE A 223 3.86 -9.30 14.41
CA PHE A 223 2.99 -8.24 13.91
C PHE A 223 3.85 -7.23 13.15
N MET A 224 3.38 -6.77 12.00
CA MET A 224 4.09 -5.75 11.21
C MET A 224 3.27 -4.46 11.11
N GLY A 225 3.93 -3.32 11.34
CA GLY A 225 3.33 -2.03 11.08
C GLY A 225 3.99 -0.86 11.78
N ASN A 226 3.96 0.32 11.15
CA ASN A 226 4.37 1.55 11.81
C ASN A 226 3.23 2.02 12.75
N LEU A 227 3.52 2.03 14.06
CA LEU A 227 2.55 2.32 15.13
C LEU A 227 2.21 3.81 15.25
N ARG A 228 2.86 4.69 14.50
CA ARG A 228 2.43 6.10 14.36
C ARG A 228 1.12 6.22 13.57
N TYR A 229 0.80 5.24 12.74
CA TYR A 229 -0.50 5.17 12.07
C TYR A 229 -1.55 4.57 13.00
N ASP A 230 -2.67 5.29 13.14
CA ASP A 230 -3.77 4.92 14.05
C ASP A 230 -4.35 3.53 13.77
N GLU A 231 -4.42 3.15 12.50
CA GLU A 231 -4.93 1.84 12.10
C GLU A 231 -4.06 0.69 12.64
N ASN A 232 -2.73 0.80 12.50
CA ASN A 232 -1.81 -0.21 13.00
C ASN A 232 -1.81 -0.26 14.53
N ARG A 233 -1.88 0.92 15.15
CA ARG A 233 -1.92 1.03 16.61
C ARG A 233 -3.21 0.42 17.18
N SER A 234 -4.35 0.74 16.59
CA SER A 234 -5.66 0.17 17.03
C SER A 234 -5.73 -1.33 16.82
N ALA A 235 -5.17 -1.84 15.72
CA ALA A 235 -5.07 -3.26 15.45
C ALA A 235 -4.22 -3.98 16.50
N LEU A 236 -3.05 -3.45 16.85
CA LEU A 236 -2.20 -4.04 17.87
C LEU A 236 -2.82 -3.95 19.26
N ILE A 237 -3.48 -2.85 19.60
CA ILE A 237 -4.20 -2.68 20.86
C ILE A 237 -5.30 -3.75 20.98
N TRP A 238 -6.13 -3.92 19.95
CA TRP A 238 -7.16 -4.94 19.94
C TRP A 238 -6.57 -6.34 20.16
N PHE A 239 -5.47 -6.66 19.48
CA PHE A 239 -4.81 -7.96 19.64
C PHE A 239 -4.27 -8.18 21.05
N LEU A 240 -3.61 -7.18 21.63
CA LEU A 240 -3.02 -7.27 22.96
C LEU A 240 -4.05 -7.27 24.09
N ASP A 241 -5.19 -6.58 23.89
CA ASP A 241 -6.27 -6.54 24.89
C ASP A 241 -7.17 -7.78 24.87
N THR A 242 -7.44 -8.34 23.68
CA THR A 242 -8.52 -9.34 23.54
C THR A 242 -8.07 -10.71 23.06
N VAL A 243 -6.98 -10.80 22.29
CA VAL A 243 -6.54 -12.06 21.68
C VAL A 243 -5.33 -12.66 22.38
N PHE A 244 -4.29 -11.85 22.58
CA PHE A 244 -3.02 -12.35 23.14
C PHE A 244 -3.13 -12.94 24.55
N PRO A 245 -3.98 -12.42 25.46
CA PRO A 245 -4.25 -13.07 26.72
C PRO A 245 -4.81 -14.50 26.58
N LEU A 246 -5.73 -14.72 25.64
CA LEU A 246 -6.31 -16.05 25.37
C LEU A 246 -5.24 -17.04 24.85
N ILE A 247 -4.33 -16.57 24.02
CA ILE A 247 -3.20 -17.37 23.55
C ILE A 247 -2.30 -17.76 24.73
N ARG A 248 -1.96 -16.80 25.61
CA ARG A 248 -1.06 -17.02 26.73
C ARG A 248 -1.67 -17.88 27.85
N GLU A 249 -2.97 -17.88 28.00
CA GLU A 249 -3.66 -18.78 28.92
C GLU A 249 -3.38 -20.26 28.55
N ARG A 250 -3.35 -20.58 27.26
CA ARG A 250 -3.10 -21.94 26.77
C ARG A 250 -1.62 -22.22 26.47
N LEU A 251 -0.87 -21.22 26.06
CA LEU A 251 0.56 -21.27 25.75
C LEU A 251 1.31 -20.15 26.48
N PRO A 252 1.63 -20.31 27.77
CA PRO A 252 2.27 -19.26 28.57
C PRO A 252 3.61 -18.76 28.02
N ALA A 253 4.32 -19.59 27.27
CA ALA A 253 5.59 -19.27 26.62
C ALA A 253 5.41 -18.57 25.25
N ALA A 254 4.19 -18.36 24.76
CA ALA A 254 3.98 -17.68 23.48
C ALA A 254 4.55 -16.26 23.51
N THR A 255 5.23 -15.88 22.44
CA THR A 255 5.85 -14.56 22.25
C THR A 255 5.27 -13.84 21.05
N LEU A 256 5.25 -12.51 21.11
CA LEU A 256 4.91 -11.63 19.99
C LEU A 256 6.08 -10.67 19.73
N THR A 257 6.53 -10.60 18.48
CA THR A 257 7.46 -9.56 18.05
C THR A 257 6.72 -8.55 17.16
N VAL A 258 6.77 -7.28 17.58
CA VAL A 258 6.19 -6.15 16.84
C VAL A 258 7.29 -5.50 16.01
N ILE A 259 7.16 -5.63 14.69
CA ILE A 259 8.13 -5.15 13.70
C ILE A 259 7.63 -3.83 13.10
N GLY A 260 8.41 -2.77 13.25
CA GLY A 260 8.11 -1.44 12.76
C GLY A 260 8.25 -0.35 13.81
N GLY A 261 8.38 0.89 13.36
CA GLY A 261 8.60 2.03 14.24
C GLY A 261 7.34 2.52 14.96
N GLY A 262 7.53 3.48 15.89
CA GLY A 262 6.42 4.17 16.54
C GLY A 262 5.96 3.57 17.86
N HIS A 263 6.77 2.74 18.49
CA HIS A 263 6.49 2.18 19.83
C HIS A 263 6.12 3.27 20.87
N GLU A 264 6.74 4.44 20.78
CA GLU A 264 6.42 5.60 21.62
C GLU A 264 4.97 6.11 21.49
N ALA A 265 4.28 5.78 20.39
CA ALA A 265 2.88 6.14 20.17
C ALA A 265 1.89 5.18 20.86
N MET A 266 2.36 4.03 21.35
CA MET A 266 1.52 3.09 22.10
C MET A 266 1.14 3.65 23.47
N PRO A 267 -0.10 3.39 23.96
CA PRO A 267 -0.45 3.68 25.34
C PRO A 267 0.52 3.00 26.31
N MET A 268 0.83 3.65 27.43
CA MET A 268 1.83 3.18 28.41
C MET A 268 1.63 1.71 28.82
N ARG A 269 0.38 1.28 29.04
CA ARG A 269 0.05 -0.10 29.43
C ARG A 269 0.46 -1.18 28.43
N PHE A 270 0.74 -0.79 27.16
CA PHE A 270 1.13 -1.72 26.09
C PHE A 270 2.60 -1.62 25.70
N ARG A 271 3.37 -0.74 26.36
CA ARG A 271 4.79 -0.57 26.02
C ARG A 271 5.69 -1.64 26.62
N ASP A 272 5.24 -2.25 27.70
CA ASP A 272 6.00 -3.27 28.44
C ASP A 272 5.07 -4.45 28.82
N VAL A 273 4.52 -5.09 27.79
CA VAL A 273 3.69 -6.29 27.97
C VAL A 273 4.60 -7.52 27.99
N GLN A 274 4.42 -8.37 28.97
CA GLN A 274 5.20 -9.60 29.11
C GLN A 274 5.11 -10.46 27.82
N ASN A 275 6.25 -10.95 27.34
CA ASN A 275 6.40 -11.73 26.10
C ASN A 275 6.11 -10.96 24.82
N VAL A 276 6.10 -9.62 24.85
CA VAL A 276 6.01 -8.76 23.68
C VAL A 276 7.32 -8.02 23.49
N LEU A 277 7.94 -8.18 22.32
CA LEU A 277 9.16 -7.50 21.91
C LEU A 277 8.86 -6.48 20.81
N TYR A 278 9.28 -5.25 20.98
CA TYR A 278 9.25 -4.22 19.94
C TYR A 278 10.63 -4.11 19.30
N SER A 279 10.78 -4.64 18.08
CA SER A 279 12.07 -4.63 17.37
C SER A 279 12.40 -3.28 16.72
N GLY A 280 11.40 -2.41 16.58
CA GLY A 280 11.57 -1.19 15.78
C GLY A 280 11.68 -1.47 14.29
N TRP A 281 12.32 -0.56 13.58
CA TRP A 281 12.64 -0.72 12.17
C TRP A 281 13.71 -1.79 11.97
N VAL A 282 13.54 -2.64 10.94
CA VAL A 282 14.50 -3.69 10.57
C VAL A 282 14.97 -3.48 9.14
N GLU A 283 16.25 -3.72 8.88
CA GLU A 283 16.85 -3.57 7.55
C GLU A 283 16.60 -4.80 6.67
N ASP A 284 16.76 -5.98 7.24
CA ASP A 284 16.53 -7.27 6.57
C ASP A 284 15.25 -7.91 7.11
N LEU A 285 14.17 -7.73 6.35
CA LEU A 285 12.88 -8.30 6.69
C LEU A 285 12.88 -9.84 6.50
N SER A 286 13.65 -10.35 5.55
CA SER A 286 13.71 -11.77 5.24
C SER A 286 14.27 -12.58 6.42
N SER A 287 15.42 -12.20 6.91
CA SER A 287 16.03 -12.85 8.09
C SER A 287 15.21 -12.64 9.35
N THR A 288 14.59 -11.44 9.49
CA THR A 288 13.74 -11.11 10.64
C THR A 288 12.47 -11.98 10.69
N LEU A 289 11.83 -12.24 9.55
CA LEU A 289 10.59 -13.00 9.47
C LEU A 289 10.81 -14.52 9.51
N ALA A 290 11.97 -14.99 9.11
CA ALA A 290 12.28 -16.42 8.98
C ALA A 290 11.95 -17.28 10.22
N PRO A 291 12.17 -16.86 11.48
CA PRO A 291 11.95 -17.69 12.66
C PRO A 291 10.48 -17.78 13.11
N PHE A 292 9.56 -16.93 12.62
CA PHE A 292 8.20 -16.88 13.15
C PHE A 292 7.31 -18.00 12.62
N ALA A 293 6.55 -18.60 13.53
CA ALA A 293 5.54 -19.61 13.23
C ALA A 293 4.33 -19.03 12.51
N ALA A 294 3.93 -17.82 12.88
CA ALA A 294 2.80 -17.13 12.27
C ALA A 294 2.93 -15.60 12.35
N GLY A 295 2.39 -14.94 11.35
CA GLY A 295 2.10 -13.51 11.36
C GLY A 295 0.66 -13.23 11.77
N VAL A 296 0.44 -12.16 12.52
CA VAL A 296 -0.90 -11.71 12.90
C VAL A 296 -1.24 -10.38 12.24
N ALA A 297 -2.40 -10.32 11.59
CA ALA A 297 -2.92 -9.13 10.92
C ALA A 297 -4.33 -8.78 11.45
N PRO A 298 -4.43 -8.26 12.69
CA PRO A 298 -5.69 -8.05 13.41
C PRO A 298 -6.32 -6.68 13.09
N SER A 299 -6.40 -6.29 11.81
CA SER A 299 -6.94 -4.98 11.43
C SER A 299 -8.43 -4.89 11.71
N VAL A 300 -8.82 -3.93 12.54
CA VAL A 300 -10.23 -3.66 12.91
C VAL A 300 -10.85 -2.52 12.10
N SER A 301 -10.05 -1.87 11.27
CA SER A 301 -10.45 -0.75 10.41
C SER A 301 -9.47 -0.57 9.25
N GLY A 302 -9.83 0.33 8.32
CA GLY A 302 -9.00 0.74 7.20
C GLY A 302 -9.45 0.20 5.85
N THR A 303 -8.87 0.74 4.79
CA THR A 303 -9.11 0.45 3.39
C THR A 303 -7.81 0.05 2.70
N GLY A 304 -7.83 -0.16 1.41
CA GLY A 304 -6.67 -0.59 0.64
C GLY A 304 -6.24 -2.03 0.94
N VAL A 305 -5.28 -2.48 0.16
CA VAL A 305 -4.63 -3.78 0.36
C VAL A 305 -3.66 -3.69 1.54
N LYS A 306 -3.72 -4.65 2.45
CA LYS A 306 -2.80 -4.69 3.59
C LYS A 306 -1.46 -5.29 3.16
N ILE A 307 -0.58 -4.43 2.65
CA ILE A 307 0.76 -4.82 2.13
C ILE A 307 1.53 -5.69 3.12
N LYS A 308 1.40 -5.44 4.44
CA LYS A 308 2.02 -6.28 5.47
C LYS A 308 1.60 -7.76 5.43
N VAL A 309 0.37 -8.05 4.97
CA VAL A 309 -0.10 -9.44 4.79
C VAL A 309 0.59 -10.07 3.61
N LEU A 310 0.67 -9.36 2.48
CA LEU A 310 1.42 -9.81 1.30
C LEU A 310 2.91 -10.02 1.63
N GLU A 311 3.53 -9.09 2.36
CA GLU A 311 4.93 -9.19 2.81
C GLU A 311 5.16 -10.47 3.63
N MET A 312 4.37 -10.69 4.68
CA MET A 312 4.52 -11.87 5.52
C MET A 312 4.36 -13.15 4.69
N MET A 313 3.35 -13.21 3.81
CA MET A 313 3.11 -14.37 2.95
C MET A 313 4.23 -14.58 1.93
N TRP A 314 4.72 -13.52 1.31
CA TRP A 314 5.82 -13.61 0.34
C TRP A 314 7.11 -14.13 1.00
N HIS A 315 7.36 -13.74 2.26
CA HIS A 315 8.45 -14.28 3.08
C HIS A 315 8.16 -15.68 3.67
N GLY A 316 7.04 -16.30 3.32
CA GLY A 316 6.69 -17.64 3.75
C GLY A 316 6.27 -17.78 5.20
N VAL A 317 5.73 -16.70 5.78
CA VAL A 317 5.12 -16.70 7.12
C VAL A 317 3.62 -16.94 6.97
N PRO A 318 3.06 -18.02 7.53
CA PRO A 318 1.62 -18.24 7.58
C PRO A 318 0.93 -17.11 8.35
N VAL A 319 -0.27 -16.72 7.92
CA VAL A 319 -0.93 -15.54 8.49
C VAL A 319 -2.27 -15.91 9.11
N VAL A 320 -2.56 -15.33 10.28
CA VAL A 320 -3.91 -15.19 10.83
C VAL A 320 -4.35 -13.75 10.63
N ALA A 321 -5.51 -13.56 10.01
CA ALA A 321 -5.99 -12.24 9.62
C ALA A 321 -7.46 -12.04 9.99
N THR A 322 -7.86 -10.79 10.20
CA THR A 322 -9.27 -10.41 10.17
C THR A 322 -9.78 -10.33 8.73
N THR A 323 -11.10 -10.34 8.54
CA THR A 323 -11.73 -10.11 7.23
C THR A 323 -11.26 -8.80 6.60
N ILE A 324 -11.08 -7.74 7.39
CA ILE A 324 -10.58 -6.45 6.90
C ILE A 324 -9.13 -6.58 6.40
N ALA A 325 -8.29 -7.32 7.13
CA ALA A 325 -6.88 -7.48 6.76
C ALA A 325 -6.69 -8.40 5.55
N SER A 326 -7.60 -9.32 5.28
CA SER A 326 -7.51 -10.27 4.17
C SER A 326 -7.85 -9.65 2.82
N ALA A 327 -8.63 -8.56 2.79
CA ALA A 327 -9.15 -7.99 1.56
C ALA A 327 -8.03 -7.62 0.55
N GLY A 328 -8.17 -8.07 -0.70
CA GLY A 328 -7.21 -7.82 -1.77
C GLY A 328 -5.88 -8.56 -1.62
N THR A 329 -5.81 -9.59 -0.77
CA THR A 329 -4.61 -10.40 -0.54
C THR A 329 -4.91 -11.88 -0.75
N PRO A 330 -3.91 -12.76 -0.89
CA PRO A 330 -4.10 -14.21 -0.94
C PRO A 330 -4.87 -14.78 0.26
N ALA A 331 -4.89 -14.07 1.39
CA ALA A 331 -5.65 -14.44 2.58
C ALA A 331 -7.15 -14.63 2.27
N ALA A 332 -7.74 -13.73 1.48
CA ALA A 332 -9.15 -13.82 1.07
C ALA A 332 -9.47 -15.04 0.19
N LYS A 333 -8.45 -15.63 -0.43
CA LYS A 333 -8.55 -16.83 -1.29
C LYS A 333 -8.14 -18.12 -0.56
N GLY A 334 -8.08 -18.10 0.77
CA GLY A 334 -7.73 -19.26 1.61
C GLY A 334 -6.24 -19.37 1.96
N GLY A 335 -5.39 -18.41 1.55
CA GLY A 335 -3.98 -18.38 1.89
C GLY A 335 -3.67 -18.03 3.35
N ALA A 336 -4.68 -17.73 4.17
CA ALA A 336 -4.57 -17.47 5.61
C ALA A 336 -5.74 -18.10 6.38
N LEU A 337 -5.62 -18.16 7.70
CA LEU A 337 -6.74 -18.39 8.61
C LEU A 337 -7.41 -17.05 8.93
N ILE A 338 -8.75 -16.97 8.80
CA ILE A 338 -9.49 -15.73 8.95
C ILE A 338 -10.45 -15.83 10.13
N ALA A 339 -10.37 -14.86 11.04
CA ALA A 339 -11.30 -14.70 12.15
C ALA A 339 -11.44 -13.24 12.59
N ASP A 340 -12.66 -12.80 12.85
CA ASP A 340 -12.96 -11.48 13.42
C ASP A 340 -13.28 -11.58 14.92
N ASP A 341 -13.66 -12.77 15.39
CA ASP A 341 -13.87 -13.06 16.81
C ASP A 341 -12.54 -13.31 17.52
N PRO A 342 -12.28 -12.71 18.71
CA PRO A 342 -11.03 -12.88 19.42
C PRO A 342 -10.69 -14.32 19.79
N LEU A 343 -11.68 -15.14 20.18
CA LEU A 343 -11.47 -16.52 20.56
C LEU A 343 -11.06 -17.36 19.33
N ALA A 344 -11.78 -17.24 18.23
CA ALA A 344 -11.46 -17.93 16.98
C ALA A 344 -10.09 -17.49 16.43
N PHE A 345 -9.75 -16.19 16.54
CA PHE A 345 -8.44 -15.69 16.14
C PHE A 345 -7.32 -16.31 17.01
N ALA A 346 -7.53 -16.40 18.32
CA ALA A 346 -6.59 -17.04 19.24
C ALA A 346 -6.41 -18.53 18.92
N GLU A 347 -7.49 -19.27 18.66
CA GLU A 347 -7.44 -20.68 18.25
C GLU A 347 -6.60 -20.89 16.98
N HIS A 348 -6.79 -20.05 15.98
CA HIS A 348 -6.02 -20.08 14.75
C HIS A 348 -4.52 -19.80 15.01
N ALA A 349 -4.21 -18.79 15.83
CA ALA A 349 -2.83 -18.48 16.19
C ALA A 349 -2.15 -19.62 16.98
N ILE A 350 -2.86 -20.22 17.93
CA ILE A 350 -2.40 -21.39 18.70
C ILE A 350 -2.15 -22.56 17.75
N SER A 351 -3.08 -22.84 16.84
CA SER A 351 -2.92 -23.93 15.87
C SER A 351 -1.60 -23.78 15.07
N LEU A 352 -1.30 -22.57 14.60
CA LEU A 352 -0.05 -22.32 13.87
C LEU A 352 1.19 -22.41 14.78
N LEU A 353 1.10 -22.02 16.05
CA LEU A 353 2.22 -22.12 16.99
C LEU A 353 2.63 -23.58 17.29
N ILE A 354 1.67 -24.50 17.30
CA ILE A 354 1.91 -25.90 17.71
C ILE A 354 1.89 -26.92 16.57
N ASN A 355 1.49 -26.51 15.36
CA ASN A 355 1.33 -27.44 14.23
C ASN A 355 2.19 -27.05 13.01
N PRO A 356 3.42 -27.54 12.90
CA PRO A 356 4.29 -27.27 11.75
C PRO A 356 3.71 -27.74 10.41
N ALA A 357 2.88 -28.77 10.37
CA ALA A 357 2.25 -29.24 9.14
C ALA A 357 1.25 -28.21 8.60
N GLU A 358 0.49 -27.55 9.49
CA GLU A 358 -0.43 -26.48 9.11
C GLU A 358 0.31 -25.23 8.67
N GLN A 359 1.45 -24.88 9.29
CA GLN A 359 2.33 -23.81 8.81
C GLN A 359 2.75 -24.05 7.35
N ILE A 360 3.21 -25.26 7.05
CA ILE A 360 3.66 -25.64 5.70
C ILE A 360 2.49 -25.59 4.70
N ARG A 361 1.33 -26.14 5.09
CA ARG A 361 0.13 -26.18 4.24
C ARG A 361 -0.30 -24.76 3.83
N LEU A 362 -0.45 -23.86 4.80
CA LEU A 362 -0.87 -22.49 4.54
C LEU A 362 0.16 -21.69 3.75
N ARG A 363 1.44 -21.84 4.09
CA ARG A 363 2.52 -21.23 3.32
C ARG A 363 2.46 -21.60 1.85
N ASN A 364 2.37 -22.90 1.55
CA ASN A 364 2.36 -23.40 0.19
C ASN A 364 1.13 -22.89 -0.58
N LEU A 365 -0.04 -22.85 0.06
CA LEU A 365 -1.25 -22.32 -0.54
C LEU A 365 -1.13 -20.80 -0.80
N ALA A 366 -0.60 -20.02 0.15
CA ALA A 366 -0.35 -18.61 -0.03
C ALA A 366 0.61 -18.33 -1.20
N TRP A 367 1.68 -19.13 -1.32
CA TRP A 367 2.64 -18.99 -2.42
C TRP A 367 2.06 -19.36 -3.79
N GLN A 368 1.23 -20.38 -3.86
CA GLN A 368 0.50 -20.74 -5.07
C GLN A 368 -0.36 -19.56 -5.59
N ILE A 369 -1.08 -18.92 -4.67
CA ILE A 369 -1.91 -17.76 -5.00
C ILE A 369 -1.04 -16.54 -5.36
N LEU A 370 0.04 -16.30 -4.60
CA LEU A 370 0.98 -15.22 -4.89
C LEU A 370 1.63 -15.36 -6.28
N GLU A 371 2.04 -16.57 -6.64
CA GLU A 371 2.62 -16.84 -7.96
C GLU A 371 1.64 -16.51 -9.08
N THR A 372 0.39 -16.90 -8.93
CA THR A 372 -0.65 -16.63 -9.94
C THR A 372 -1.01 -15.16 -10.03
N ASP A 373 -1.22 -14.49 -8.89
CA ASP A 373 -1.91 -13.19 -8.84
C ASP A 373 -0.95 -12.00 -8.67
N HIS A 374 0.28 -12.22 -8.16
CA HIS A 374 1.14 -11.13 -7.70
C HIS A 374 2.61 -11.21 -8.19
N CYS A 375 3.16 -12.40 -8.38
CA CYS A 375 4.60 -12.58 -8.63
C CYS A 375 4.91 -13.12 -10.03
N GLY A 376 4.05 -14.02 -10.52
CA GLY A 376 4.33 -14.80 -11.72
C GLY A 376 4.24 -14.03 -13.02
N PRO A 377 4.70 -14.64 -14.12
CA PRO A 377 4.70 -13.99 -15.42
C PRO A 377 3.29 -13.62 -15.90
N VAL A 378 2.27 -14.40 -15.56
CA VAL A 378 0.86 -14.13 -15.94
C VAL A 378 0.36 -12.82 -15.32
N ALA A 379 0.61 -12.60 -14.00
CA ALA A 379 0.22 -11.37 -13.33
C ALA A 379 0.95 -10.15 -13.91
N ARG A 380 2.26 -10.28 -14.17
CA ARG A 380 3.08 -9.20 -14.75
C ARG A 380 2.64 -8.87 -16.18
N GLU A 381 2.34 -9.88 -16.99
CA GLU A 381 1.85 -9.70 -18.36
C GLU A 381 0.46 -9.04 -18.38
N ALA A 382 -0.45 -9.47 -17.51
CA ALA A 382 -1.76 -8.83 -17.37
C ALA A 382 -1.66 -7.34 -17.03
N VAL A 383 -0.76 -6.96 -16.11
CA VAL A 383 -0.50 -5.56 -15.77
C VAL A 383 0.07 -4.81 -16.96
N ARG A 384 1.08 -5.34 -17.66
CA ARG A 384 1.64 -4.71 -18.87
C ARG A 384 0.58 -4.47 -19.95
N ASN A 385 -0.28 -5.46 -20.20
CA ASN A 385 -1.35 -5.35 -21.18
C ASN A 385 -2.36 -4.25 -20.82
N ILE A 386 -2.73 -4.12 -19.54
CA ILE A 386 -3.58 -3.02 -19.05
C ILE A 386 -2.92 -1.67 -19.37
N PHE A 387 -1.65 -1.49 -19.00
CA PHE A 387 -0.96 -0.21 -19.21
C PHE A 387 -0.69 0.10 -20.69
N GLN A 388 -0.39 -0.90 -21.51
CA GLN A 388 -0.28 -0.72 -22.97
C GLN A 388 -1.61 -0.30 -23.56
N ALA A 389 -2.73 -0.93 -23.17
CA ALA A 389 -4.05 -0.58 -23.66
C ALA A 389 -4.48 0.86 -23.32
N ILE A 390 -4.19 1.31 -22.10
CA ILE A 390 -4.62 2.64 -21.65
C ILE A 390 -3.67 3.78 -22.05
N LEU A 391 -2.36 3.51 -22.15
CA LEU A 391 -1.38 4.56 -22.46
C LEU A 391 -1.04 4.66 -23.96
N THR A 392 -1.34 3.63 -24.77
CA THR A 392 -1.06 3.62 -26.22
C THR A 392 -2.28 3.27 -27.08
N PRO A 393 -3.46 3.87 -26.84
CA PRO A 393 -4.70 3.46 -27.50
C PRO A 393 -4.63 3.59 -29.03
N ASN A 394 -3.90 4.57 -29.57
CA ASN A 394 -3.77 4.78 -31.02
C ASN A 394 -2.84 3.77 -31.70
N GLN A 395 -1.93 3.12 -31.01
CA GLN A 395 -1.08 2.06 -31.58
C GLN A 395 -1.86 0.75 -31.73
N GLN A 396 -2.73 0.42 -30.79
CA GLN A 396 -3.57 -0.79 -30.89
C GLN A 396 -4.61 -0.69 -32.01
N ALA A 397 -5.22 0.48 -32.21
CA ALA A 397 -6.13 0.70 -33.31
C ALA A 397 -5.44 0.48 -34.67
N ARG A 398 -4.23 1.01 -34.85
CA ARG A 398 -3.41 0.81 -36.06
C ARG A 398 -2.95 -0.64 -36.26
N LEU A 399 -2.58 -1.35 -35.18
CA LEU A 399 -2.23 -2.77 -35.23
C LEU A 399 -3.44 -3.64 -35.59
N HIS A 400 -4.61 -3.31 -35.07
CA HIS A 400 -5.85 -4.03 -35.39
C HIS A 400 -6.26 -3.78 -36.86
N GLU A 401 -6.17 -2.56 -37.35
CA GLU A 401 -6.39 -2.22 -38.77
C GLU A 401 -5.41 -2.96 -39.69
N GLN A 402 -4.11 -2.99 -39.37
CA GLN A 402 -3.12 -3.71 -40.15
C GLN A 402 -3.32 -5.23 -40.14
N THR A 403 -3.79 -5.79 -39.01
CA THR A 403 -4.08 -7.23 -38.91
C THR A 403 -5.33 -7.62 -39.69
N VAL A 404 -6.34 -6.73 -39.73
CA VAL A 404 -7.57 -6.91 -40.53
C VAL A 404 -7.26 -6.75 -42.02
N GLU A 405 -6.42 -5.81 -42.41
CA GLU A 405 -5.98 -5.65 -43.81
C GLU A 405 -5.14 -6.85 -44.31
N GLN A 406 -4.26 -7.39 -43.46
CA GLN A 406 -3.49 -8.59 -43.81
C GLN A 406 -4.32 -9.88 -43.86
N ALA A 407 -5.39 -9.94 -43.11
CA ALA A 407 -6.34 -11.07 -43.17
C ALA A 407 -7.33 -10.98 -44.33
N SER A 408 -7.38 -9.83 -45.01
CA SER A 408 -8.29 -9.57 -46.16
C SER A 408 -7.57 -9.65 -47.50
N GLN A 409 -6.26 -9.87 -47.52
CA GLN A 409 -5.44 -10.18 -48.68
C GLN A 409 -5.08 -11.69 -48.73
#